data_11ead93eb75f4dcfa4ef9e7c5d7fb31b
#
_entry.id   11ead93eb75f4dcfa4ef9e7c5d7fb31b
#
_cell.length_a   1.000
_cell.length_b   1.000
_cell.length_c   1.000
_cell.angle_alpha   90.00
_cell.angle_beta   90.00
_cell.angle_gamma   90.00
#
_symmetry.space_group_name_H-M   'P 1'
#
loop_
_entity.id
_entity.type
_entity.pdbx_description
1 polymer ?
#
loop_
_entity_poly.entity_id
_entity_poly.type
_entity_poly.pdbx_seq_one_letter_code
_entity_poly.pdbx_strand_id
1 'polypeptide(L)'
;MRCAVIGDPVEHSLSPAIHRAGYRINGLDWSYEAIRVAPGTLPEFVASLTDPGWVGLSVTAPHKKDLLGLGEPDSISLMVQGGNTILLGEEPRVYNTDVPGFIKAWRNRGLEGISTAVIVGNGATARSLLVALSGLSVREVTVLARVPSRAAALCELGISLGIDITAQPMDASFRDVDLLASTVPTSATAKWAGSWAERAAVLFDAVYDPWPTPLASAADPDQPVITGLELLAGQAVDQFRLLTGCELSFQEALSAATAELEARRRS
;
A
#
# COMPACT_ATOMS: atom_id res chain seq x y z
N MET A 1 19.50 -8.20 -15.52
CA MET A 1 18.16 -8.65 -15.07
C MET A 1 17.19 -7.49 -15.12
N ARG A 2 15.88 -7.76 -15.25
CA ARG A 2 14.85 -6.74 -15.48
C ARG A 2 13.67 -6.92 -14.53
N CYS A 3 13.19 -5.83 -13.97
CA CYS A 3 11.93 -5.76 -13.22
C CYS A 3 11.14 -4.52 -13.67
N ALA A 4 9.88 -4.47 -13.34
CA ALA A 4 9.04 -3.30 -13.60
C ALA A 4 7.95 -3.16 -12.55
N VAL A 5 7.40 -1.95 -12.41
CA VAL A 5 6.08 -1.75 -11.82
C VAL A 5 5.06 -1.63 -12.95
N ILE A 6 3.93 -2.31 -12.80
CA ILE A 6 2.82 -2.27 -13.74
C ILE A 6 1.53 -1.80 -13.09
N GLY A 7 0.70 -1.12 -13.86
CA GLY A 7 -0.59 -0.57 -13.43
C GLY A 7 -1.23 0.31 -14.49
N ASP A 8 -2.39 0.91 -14.17
CA ASP A 8 -3.04 1.89 -15.02
C ASP A 8 -3.86 2.88 -14.18
N PRO A 9 -3.41 4.15 -14.01
CA PRO A 9 -2.12 4.70 -14.47
C PRO A 9 -0.92 4.24 -13.64
N VAL A 10 0.30 4.36 -14.15
CA VAL A 10 1.54 3.94 -13.46
C VAL A 10 2.69 4.94 -13.61
N GLU A 11 2.56 5.93 -14.48
CA GLU A 11 3.61 6.88 -14.82
C GLU A 11 4.12 7.69 -13.62
N HIS A 12 3.24 7.90 -12.64
CA HIS A 12 3.57 8.64 -11.40
C HIS A 12 4.20 7.76 -10.31
N SER A 13 4.38 6.45 -10.57
CA SER A 13 4.97 5.55 -9.58
C SER A 13 6.39 5.98 -9.21
N LEU A 14 6.71 5.93 -7.91
CA LEU A 14 8.05 6.17 -7.39
C LEU A 14 8.84 4.85 -7.19
N SER A 15 8.22 3.69 -7.44
CA SER A 15 8.89 2.38 -7.36
C SER A 15 10.17 2.31 -8.20
N PRO A 16 10.24 2.87 -9.43
CA PRO A 16 11.49 2.89 -10.20
C PRO A 16 12.63 3.61 -9.50
N ALA A 17 12.36 4.73 -8.82
CA ALA A 17 13.38 5.46 -8.08
C ALA A 17 13.92 4.65 -6.90
N ILE A 18 13.04 4.00 -6.15
CA ILE A 18 13.41 3.15 -5.00
C ILE A 18 14.25 1.96 -5.46
N HIS A 19 13.76 1.18 -6.42
CA HIS A 19 14.44 -0.04 -6.87
C HIS A 19 15.78 0.28 -7.54
N ARG A 20 15.87 1.30 -8.38
CA ARG A 20 17.14 1.76 -8.99
C ARG A 20 18.13 2.25 -7.94
N ALA A 21 17.67 2.89 -6.87
CA ALA A 21 18.53 3.25 -5.75
C ALA A 21 19.08 1.99 -5.05
N GLY A 22 18.23 1.01 -4.77
CA GLY A 22 18.61 -0.27 -4.22
C GLY A 22 19.61 -1.02 -5.11
N TYR A 23 19.43 -1.00 -6.44
CA TYR A 23 20.38 -1.60 -7.38
C TYR A 23 21.76 -0.95 -7.27
N ARG A 24 21.82 0.40 -7.23
CA ARG A 24 23.11 1.10 -7.07
C ARG A 24 23.81 0.77 -5.75
N ILE A 25 23.05 0.73 -4.64
CA ILE A 25 23.58 0.40 -3.30
C ILE A 25 24.18 -0.99 -3.30
N ASN A 26 23.55 -1.95 -3.96
CA ASN A 26 23.96 -3.35 -3.99
C ASN A 26 24.85 -3.73 -5.18
N GLY A 27 25.27 -2.76 -6.02
CA GLY A 27 26.12 -3.01 -7.18
C GLY A 27 25.47 -3.90 -8.26
N LEU A 28 24.14 -3.89 -8.38
CA LEU A 28 23.40 -4.70 -9.34
C LEU A 28 23.26 -3.94 -10.68
N ASP A 29 23.68 -4.57 -11.77
CA ASP A 29 23.42 -4.08 -13.14
C ASP A 29 22.05 -4.56 -13.63
N TRP A 30 21.01 -4.00 -13.02
CA TRP A 30 19.61 -4.33 -13.28
C TRP A 30 18.83 -3.11 -13.74
N SER A 31 17.75 -3.33 -14.49
CA SER A 31 16.81 -2.27 -14.88
C SER A 31 15.47 -2.41 -14.17
N TYR A 32 14.84 -1.28 -13.91
CA TYR A 32 13.49 -1.20 -13.37
C TYR A 32 12.71 -0.07 -14.05
N GLU A 33 11.56 -0.42 -14.61
CA GLU A 33 10.73 0.48 -15.43
C GLU A 33 9.32 0.61 -14.83
N ALA A 34 8.57 1.62 -15.28
CA ALA A 34 7.13 1.72 -15.10
C ALA A 34 6.46 1.41 -16.45
N ILE A 35 5.59 0.41 -16.47
CA ILE A 35 4.94 -0.04 -17.72
C ILE A 35 3.42 0.01 -17.51
N ARG A 36 2.75 0.79 -18.35
CA ARG A 36 1.29 0.84 -18.34
C ARG A 36 0.72 -0.44 -18.91
N VAL A 37 -0.15 -1.10 -18.15
CA VAL A 37 -0.88 -2.29 -18.55
C VAL A 37 -2.37 -2.00 -18.37
N ALA A 38 -3.14 -2.09 -19.46
CA ALA A 38 -4.56 -1.78 -19.44
C ALA A 38 -5.36 -2.79 -18.59
N PRO A 39 -6.48 -2.39 -17.97
CA PRO A 39 -7.34 -3.32 -17.24
C PRO A 39 -7.76 -4.52 -18.12
N GLY A 40 -7.65 -5.72 -17.57
CA GLY A 40 -8.04 -6.97 -18.25
C GLY A 40 -7.00 -7.55 -19.21
N THR A 41 -5.83 -6.89 -19.40
CA THR A 41 -4.76 -7.40 -20.31
C THR A 41 -3.54 -7.94 -19.56
N LEU A 42 -3.63 -8.08 -18.24
CA LEU A 42 -2.51 -8.53 -17.41
C LEU A 42 -2.01 -9.94 -17.78
N PRO A 43 -2.87 -10.95 -18.03
CA PRO A 43 -2.38 -12.29 -18.38
C PRO A 43 -1.60 -12.32 -19.67
N GLU A 44 -2.08 -11.63 -20.72
CA GLU A 44 -1.42 -11.54 -22.01
C GLU A 44 -0.09 -10.78 -21.91
N PHE A 45 -0.07 -9.71 -21.09
CA PHE A 45 1.16 -8.96 -20.83
C PHE A 45 2.21 -9.86 -20.16
N VAL A 46 1.85 -10.57 -19.09
CA VAL A 46 2.80 -11.48 -18.40
C VAL A 46 3.27 -12.60 -19.32
N ALA A 47 2.38 -13.19 -20.11
CA ALA A 47 2.74 -14.22 -21.09
C ALA A 47 3.69 -13.71 -22.19
N SER A 48 3.68 -12.40 -22.49
CA SER A 48 4.58 -11.78 -23.46
C SER A 48 6.02 -11.59 -22.97
N LEU A 49 6.27 -11.73 -21.67
CA LEU A 49 7.59 -11.56 -21.04
C LEU A 49 8.45 -12.82 -21.23
N THR A 50 8.79 -13.13 -22.46
CA THR A 50 9.54 -14.36 -22.82
C THR A 50 11.05 -14.26 -22.67
N ASP A 51 11.59 -13.05 -22.46
CA ASP A 51 13.02 -12.84 -22.21
C ASP A 51 13.39 -13.39 -20.80
N PRO A 52 14.35 -14.33 -20.68
CA PRO A 52 14.78 -14.89 -19.40
C PRO A 52 15.41 -13.87 -18.46
N GLY A 53 15.69 -12.67 -18.92
CA GLY A 53 16.14 -11.56 -18.08
C GLY A 53 15.06 -10.98 -17.18
N TRP A 54 13.78 -11.27 -17.40
CA TRP A 54 12.71 -10.86 -16.51
C TRP A 54 12.69 -11.68 -15.22
N VAL A 55 12.79 -11.00 -14.08
CA VAL A 55 12.78 -11.62 -12.74
C VAL A 55 11.41 -11.54 -12.09
N GLY A 56 10.74 -10.41 -12.21
CA GLY A 56 9.44 -10.22 -11.60
C GLY A 56 8.89 -8.81 -11.80
N LEU A 57 7.68 -8.61 -11.27
CA LEU A 57 6.95 -7.35 -11.40
C LEU A 57 6.41 -6.91 -10.05
N SER A 58 6.47 -5.60 -9.80
CA SER A 58 5.60 -4.94 -8.84
C SER A 58 4.28 -4.58 -9.51
N VAL A 59 3.17 -4.74 -8.81
CA VAL A 59 1.83 -4.59 -9.38
C VAL A 59 1.00 -3.63 -8.55
N THR A 60 0.46 -2.59 -9.21
CA THR A 60 -0.49 -1.68 -8.57
C THR A 60 -1.88 -1.78 -9.19
N ALA A 61 -2.77 -0.87 -8.79
CA ALA A 61 -4.13 -0.83 -9.33
C ALA A 61 -4.13 -0.74 -10.88
N PRO A 62 -5.09 -1.41 -11.55
CA PRO A 62 -6.20 -2.16 -10.99
C PRO A 62 -5.92 -3.67 -10.78
N HIS A 63 -4.72 -4.15 -11.05
CA HIS A 63 -4.35 -5.55 -11.31
C HIS A 63 -4.11 -6.43 -10.08
N LYS A 64 -4.13 -5.86 -8.85
CA LYS A 64 -3.75 -6.62 -7.62
C LYS A 64 -4.56 -7.89 -7.40
N LYS A 65 -5.85 -7.90 -7.78
CA LYS A 65 -6.71 -9.08 -7.67
C LYS A 65 -6.43 -10.11 -8.76
N ASP A 66 -6.26 -9.63 -9.99
CA ASP A 66 -6.06 -10.48 -11.16
C ASP A 66 -4.71 -11.22 -11.08
N LEU A 67 -3.74 -10.65 -10.37
CA LEU A 67 -2.43 -11.24 -10.15
C LEU A 67 -2.49 -12.63 -9.51
N LEU A 68 -3.50 -12.89 -8.65
CA LEU A 68 -3.66 -14.19 -7.97
C LEU A 68 -3.83 -15.38 -8.94
N GLY A 69 -4.32 -15.12 -10.15
CA GLY A 69 -4.49 -16.14 -11.18
C GLY A 69 -3.23 -16.45 -11.99
N LEU A 70 -2.11 -15.75 -11.75
CA LEU A 70 -0.90 -15.83 -12.57
C LEU A 70 0.27 -16.55 -11.91
N GLY A 71 0.12 -17.00 -10.68
CA GLY A 71 1.14 -17.74 -9.94
C GLY A 71 0.59 -18.27 -8.63
N GLU A 72 1.42 -18.96 -7.86
CA GLU A 72 1.05 -19.46 -6.53
C GLU A 72 1.08 -18.30 -5.51
N PRO A 73 -0.07 -17.91 -4.93
CA PRO A 73 -0.11 -16.83 -3.97
C PRO A 73 0.34 -17.29 -2.57
N ASP A 74 1.07 -16.41 -1.88
CA ASP A 74 1.37 -16.60 -0.47
C ASP A 74 0.12 -16.45 0.42
N SER A 75 0.24 -16.83 1.69
CA SER A 75 -0.88 -16.77 2.64
C SER A 75 -1.45 -15.35 2.82
N ILE A 76 -0.60 -14.32 2.75
CA ILE A 76 -1.03 -12.93 2.88
C ILE A 76 -1.81 -12.52 1.64
N SER A 77 -1.33 -12.84 0.44
CA SER A 77 -2.04 -12.57 -0.83
C SER A 77 -3.41 -13.23 -0.87
N LEU A 78 -3.52 -14.47 -0.41
CA LEU A 78 -4.80 -15.18 -0.30
C LEU A 78 -5.75 -14.49 0.68
N MET A 79 -5.26 -14.11 1.85
CA MET A 79 -6.03 -13.44 2.89
C MET A 79 -6.54 -12.07 2.42
N VAL A 80 -5.66 -11.26 1.84
CA VAL A 80 -6.00 -9.95 1.28
C VAL A 80 -6.84 -10.06 0.00
N GLN A 81 -6.82 -11.22 -0.68
CA GLN A 81 -7.37 -11.43 -2.03
C GLN A 81 -6.74 -10.47 -3.06
N GLY A 82 -5.40 -10.35 -3.00
CA GLY A 82 -4.67 -9.52 -3.93
C GLY A 82 -3.17 -9.53 -3.67
N GLY A 83 -2.38 -9.60 -4.73
CA GLY A 83 -0.94 -9.48 -4.70
C GLY A 83 -0.46 -8.13 -5.23
N ASN A 84 0.74 -7.74 -4.83
CA ASN A 84 1.41 -6.57 -5.39
C ASN A 84 2.80 -6.89 -5.94
N THR A 85 3.19 -8.17 -5.93
CA THR A 85 4.49 -8.64 -6.42
C THR A 85 4.32 -10.02 -7.03
N ILE A 86 4.88 -10.24 -8.22
CA ILE A 86 5.01 -11.56 -8.81
C ILE A 86 6.49 -11.83 -9.14
N LEU A 87 6.99 -12.98 -8.69
CA LEU A 87 8.24 -13.54 -9.19
C LEU A 87 7.92 -14.40 -10.40
N LEU A 88 8.64 -14.15 -11.50
CA LEU A 88 8.52 -14.91 -12.74
C LEU A 88 9.48 -16.11 -12.71
N GLY A 89 9.19 -17.13 -13.48
CA GLY A 89 9.98 -18.37 -13.55
C GLY A 89 9.12 -19.54 -14.00
N GLU A 90 9.61 -20.75 -13.84
CA GLU A 90 8.85 -21.98 -14.17
C GLU A 90 7.60 -22.11 -13.28
N GLU A 91 7.71 -21.75 -12.02
CA GLU A 91 6.61 -21.69 -11.04
C GLU A 91 6.46 -20.27 -10.51
N PRO A 92 5.66 -19.41 -11.16
CA PRO A 92 5.48 -18.04 -10.71
C PRO A 92 4.87 -17.98 -9.31
N ARG A 93 5.33 -17.03 -8.48
CA ARG A 93 4.85 -16.85 -7.11
C ARG A 93 4.35 -15.44 -6.88
N VAL A 94 3.22 -15.31 -6.19
CA VAL A 94 2.57 -14.03 -5.92
C VAL A 94 2.65 -13.69 -4.44
N TYR A 95 3.00 -12.44 -4.13
CA TYR A 95 3.16 -11.93 -2.78
C TYR A 95 2.38 -10.65 -2.58
N ASN A 96 1.99 -10.39 -1.32
CA ASN A 96 1.50 -9.09 -0.90
C ASN A 96 2.46 -8.47 0.12
N THR A 97 3.17 -7.44 -0.29
CA THR A 97 4.11 -6.71 0.57
C THR A 97 3.51 -5.43 1.19
N ASP A 98 2.26 -5.06 0.85
CA ASP A 98 1.60 -3.91 1.47
C ASP A 98 1.35 -4.14 2.96
N VAL A 99 0.97 -5.36 3.35
CA VAL A 99 0.72 -5.73 4.76
C VAL A 99 1.96 -5.55 5.61
N PRO A 100 3.09 -6.24 5.36
CA PRO A 100 4.32 -6.01 6.13
C PRO A 100 4.86 -4.59 5.93
N GLY A 101 4.61 -3.96 4.79
CA GLY A 101 5.01 -2.58 4.49
C GLY A 101 4.38 -1.57 5.44
N PHE A 102 3.07 -1.67 5.70
CA PHE A 102 2.40 -0.81 6.67
C PHE A 102 2.92 -1.05 8.09
N ILE A 103 3.11 -2.30 8.49
CA ILE A 103 3.68 -2.64 9.82
C ILE A 103 5.08 -2.04 10.00
N LYS A 104 5.91 -2.04 8.94
CA LYS A 104 7.23 -1.38 8.96
C LYS A 104 7.10 0.14 9.13
N ALA A 105 6.20 0.78 8.39
CA ALA A 105 5.96 2.22 8.50
C ALA A 105 5.47 2.59 9.90
N TRP A 106 4.54 1.82 10.46
CA TRP A 106 4.04 1.96 11.83
C TRP A 106 5.16 1.90 12.87
N ARG A 107 5.95 0.84 12.84
CA ARG A 107 7.06 0.62 13.76
C ARG A 107 8.19 1.63 13.59
N ASN A 108 8.45 2.11 12.37
CA ASN A 108 9.46 3.14 12.11
C ASN A 108 9.12 4.48 12.79
N ARG A 109 7.84 4.72 13.10
CA ARG A 109 7.38 5.87 13.88
C ARG A 109 7.44 5.64 15.39
N GLY A 110 7.95 4.50 15.86
CA GLY A 110 7.98 4.13 17.27
C GLY A 110 6.60 3.78 17.83
N LEU A 111 5.62 3.51 16.97
CA LEU A 111 4.27 3.15 17.36
C LEU A 111 4.19 1.65 17.64
N GLU A 112 3.38 1.30 18.65
CA GLU A 112 3.20 -0.09 19.08
C GLU A 112 1.81 -0.62 18.69
N GLY A 113 1.20 -1.45 19.52
CA GLY A 113 -0.12 -2.03 19.30
C GLY A 113 -1.24 -0.97 19.26
N ILE A 114 -2.33 -1.31 18.60
CA ILE A 114 -3.52 -0.46 18.47
C ILE A 114 -4.78 -1.28 18.78
N SER A 115 -5.80 -0.66 19.31
CA SER A 115 -7.05 -1.32 19.68
C SER A 115 -8.21 -0.95 18.77
N THR A 116 -8.25 0.30 18.32
CA THR A 116 -9.38 0.88 17.58
C THR A 116 -8.91 1.59 16.33
N ALA A 117 -9.61 1.41 15.21
CA ALA A 117 -9.29 2.13 13.98
C ALA A 117 -10.53 2.53 13.17
N VAL A 118 -10.39 3.61 12.43
CA VAL A 118 -11.28 3.98 11.32
C VAL A 118 -10.53 3.81 10.01
N ILE A 119 -11.09 3.05 9.07
CA ILE A 119 -10.57 2.91 7.71
C ILE A 119 -11.52 3.63 6.76
N VAL A 120 -11.01 4.61 6.03
CA VAL A 120 -11.77 5.31 4.98
C VAL A 120 -11.47 4.66 3.63
N GLY A 121 -12.50 4.03 3.05
CA GLY A 121 -12.41 3.27 1.81
C GLY A 121 -12.48 1.75 2.00
N ASN A 122 -12.68 1.04 0.91
CA ASN A 122 -12.87 -0.42 0.88
C ASN A 122 -12.14 -1.11 -0.29
N GLY A 123 -11.10 -0.46 -0.82
CA GLY A 123 -10.27 -0.97 -1.92
C GLY A 123 -9.17 -1.94 -1.48
N ALA A 124 -8.27 -2.27 -2.40
CA ALA A 124 -7.16 -3.19 -2.14
C ALA A 124 -6.25 -2.73 -0.99
N THR A 125 -5.94 -1.43 -0.93
CA THR A 125 -5.13 -0.86 0.17
C THR A 125 -5.83 -0.98 1.52
N ALA A 126 -7.16 -0.74 1.58
CA ALA A 126 -7.94 -0.91 2.80
C ALA A 126 -7.93 -2.37 3.29
N ARG A 127 -7.97 -3.35 2.37
CA ARG A 127 -7.86 -4.78 2.70
C ARG A 127 -6.48 -5.13 3.28
N SER A 128 -5.41 -4.69 2.63
CA SER A 128 -4.04 -4.88 3.13
C SER A 128 -3.85 -4.22 4.50
N LEU A 129 -4.39 -3.02 4.67
CA LEU A 129 -4.35 -2.31 5.94
C LEU A 129 -5.08 -3.08 7.04
N LEU A 130 -6.30 -3.57 6.79
CA LEU A 130 -7.06 -4.35 7.78
C LEU A 130 -6.29 -5.59 8.25
N VAL A 131 -5.63 -6.30 7.33
CA VAL A 131 -4.77 -7.44 7.67
C VAL A 131 -3.54 -7.00 8.47
N ALA A 132 -2.92 -5.87 8.12
CA ALA A 132 -1.80 -5.32 8.89
C ALA A 132 -2.23 -4.94 10.32
N LEU A 133 -3.40 -4.33 10.47
CA LEU A 133 -3.97 -3.95 11.76
C LEU A 133 -4.30 -5.16 12.64
N SER A 134 -4.74 -6.27 12.06
CA SER A 134 -4.93 -7.51 12.84
C SER A 134 -3.60 -7.99 13.45
N GLY A 135 -2.49 -7.86 12.72
CA GLY A 135 -1.13 -8.15 13.21
C GLY A 135 -0.63 -7.16 14.28
N LEU A 136 -1.26 -6.01 14.41
CA LEU A 136 -1.01 -4.99 15.45
C LEU A 136 -2.02 -5.07 16.61
N SER A 137 -2.84 -6.12 16.66
CA SER A 137 -3.81 -6.42 17.73
C SER A 137 -5.04 -5.50 17.78
N VAL A 138 -5.44 -4.92 16.64
CA VAL A 138 -6.69 -4.16 16.55
C VAL A 138 -7.88 -5.06 16.89
N ARG A 139 -8.86 -4.49 17.62
CA ARG A 139 -10.06 -5.23 18.06
C ARG A 139 -11.33 -4.70 17.44
N GLU A 140 -11.37 -3.41 17.14
CA GLU A 140 -12.54 -2.73 16.60
C GLU A 140 -12.16 -1.84 15.43
N VAL A 141 -12.91 -1.97 14.33
CA VAL A 141 -12.71 -1.17 13.12
C VAL A 141 -14.04 -0.63 12.62
N THR A 142 -14.10 0.66 12.36
CA THR A 142 -15.17 1.28 11.57
C THR A 142 -14.69 1.56 10.16
N VAL A 143 -15.39 1.06 9.16
CA VAL A 143 -15.12 1.35 7.75
C VAL A 143 -16.05 2.48 7.30
N LEU A 144 -15.47 3.62 6.89
CA LEU A 144 -16.25 4.69 6.26
C LEU A 144 -16.22 4.55 4.75
N ALA A 145 -17.38 4.41 4.13
CA ALA A 145 -17.53 4.23 2.68
C ALA A 145 -18.68 5.05 2.11
N ARG A 146 -18.53 5.52 0.87
CA ARG A 146 -19.62 6.22 0.15
C ARG A 146 -20.89 5.38 0.03
N VAL A 147 -20.72 4.06 -0.11
CA VAL A 147 -21.80 3.07 -0.16
C VAL A 147 -21.41 1.95 0.80
N PRO A 148 -21.87 1.95 2.05
CA PRO A 148 -21.47 0.98 3.08
C PRO A 148 -21.63 -0.49 2.66
N SER A 149 -22.68 -0.82 1.91
CA SER A 149 -22.89 -2.19 1.44
C SER A 149 -21.77 -2.72 0.51
N ARG A 150 -20.99 -1.85 -0.13
CA ARG A 150 -19.82 -2.25 -0.93
C ARG A 150 -18.62 -2.62 -0.07
N ALA A 151 -18.65 -2.35 1.23
CA ALA A 151 -17.62 -2.76 2.16
C ALA A 151 -17.88 -4.16 2.77
N ALA A 152 -18.94 -4.86 2.37
CA ALA A 152 -19.33 -6.16 2.92
C ALA A 152 -18.16 -7.17 2.91
N ALA A 153 -17.45 -7.32 1.79
CA ALA A 153 -16.30 -8.21 1.68
C ALA A 153 -15.10 -7.80 2.57
N LEU A 154 -14.96 -6.52 2.90
CA LEU A 154 -13.96 -6.03 3.86
C LEU A 154 -14.40 -6.36 5.30
N CYS A 155 -15.70 -6.21 5.60
CA CYS A 155 -16.25 -6.59 6.89
C CYS A 155 -16.16 -8.11 7.12
N GLU A 156 -16.49 -8.94 6.13
CA GLU A 156 -16.32 -10.40 6.19
C GLU A 156 -14.87 -10.79 6.49
N LEU A 157 -13.90 -10.13 5.85
CA LEU A 157 -12.48 -10.32 6.15
C LEU A 157 -12.18 -9.96 7.62
N GLY A 158 -12.64 -8.81 8.12
CA GLY A 158 -12.41 -8.39 9.50
C GLY A 158 -12.98 -9.38 10.50
N ILE A 159 -14.21 -9.85 10.28
CA ILE A 159 -14.85 -10.87 11.11
C ILE A 159 -14.01 -12.17 11.12
N SER A 160 -13.51 -12.60 9.96
CA SER A 160 -12.67 -13.80 9.86
C SER A 160 -11.33 -13.67 10.60
N LEU A 161 -10.86 -12.43 10.81
CA LEU A 161 -9.67 -12.08 11.58
C LEU A 161 -9.97 -11.86 13.08
N GLY A 162 -11.22 -12.03 13.51
CA GLY A 162 -11.63 -11.82 14.90
C GLY A 162 -11.80 -10.35 15.28
N ILE A 163 -11.98 -9.45 14.31
CA ILE A 163 -12.15 -8.02 14.52
C ILE A 163 -13.65 -7.70 14.55
N ASP A 164 -14.07 -6.91 15.54
CA ASP A 164 -15.40 -6.28 15.52
C ASP A 164 -15.39 -5.14 14.50
N ILE A 165 -16.07 -5.35 13.36
CA ILE A 165 -15.99 -4.45 12.21
C ILE A 165 -17.37 -4.07 11.71
N THR A 166 -17.58 -2.78 11.48
CA THR A 166 -18.82 -2.23 10.92
C THR A 166 -18.53 -1.28 9.76
N ALA A 167 -19.44 -1.25 8.79
CA ALA A 167 -19.36 -0.28 7.68
C ALA A 167 -20.42 0.79 7.86
N GLN A 168 -20.02 2.06 7.71
CA GLN A 168 -20.86 3.23 7.87
C GLN A 168 -20.69 4.22 6.72
N PRO A 169 -21.65 5.13 6.48
CA PRO A 169 -21.49 6.18 5.50
C PRO A 169 -20.39 7.18 5.90
N MET A 170 -19.87 7.92 4.92
CA MET A 170 -18.75 8.86 5.10
C MET A 170 -19.02 9.98 6.11
N ASP A 171 -20.27 10.33 6.35
CA ASP A 171 -20.71 11.36 7.28
C ASP A 171 -21.08 10.83 8.66
N ALA A 172 -20.90 9.55 8.91
CA ALA A 172 -21.13 8.97 10.22
C ALA A 172 -20.14 9.53 11.26
N SER A 173 -20.64 9.77 12.45
CA SER A 173 -19.81 10.09 13.60
C SER A 173 -19.18 8.83 14.19
N PHE A 174 -17.96 8.93 14.67
CA PHE A 174 -17.27 7.88 15.42
C PHE A 174 -16.63 8.47 16.69
N ARG A 175 -16.36 7.60 17.66
CA ARG A 175 -15.63 7.97 18.88
C ARG A 175 -14.15 8.17 18.59
N ASP A 176 -13.40 8.66 19.59
CA ASP A 176 -11.96 8.76 19.49
C ASP A 176 -11.33 7.37 19.27
N VAL A 177 -10.34 7.30 18.38
CA VAL A 177 -9.70 6.07 17.93
C VAL A 177 -8.18 6.20 17.94
N ASP A 178 -7.49 5.07 18.00
CA ASP A 178 -6.03 5.05 17.93
C ASP A 178 -5.51 5.41 16.53
N LEU A 179 -6.22 4.99 15.48
CA LEU A 179 -5.83 5.26 14.09
C LEU A 179 -7.04 5.67 13.23
N LEU A 180 -6.88 6.75 12.46
CA LEU A 180 -7.71 7.01 11.28
C LEU A 180 -6.86 6.87 10.03
N ALA A 181 -7.27 5.99 9.13
CA ALA A 181 -6.55 5.65 7.91
C ALA A 181 -7.35 5.94 6.65
N SER A 182 -6.88 6.88 5.85
CA SER A 182 -7.45 7.20 4.54
C SER A 182 -6.78 6.38 3.43
N THR A 183 -7.59 5.67 2.64
CA THR A 183 -7.16 4.91 1.46
C THR A 183 -7.86 5.35 0.19
N VAL A 184 -8.43 6.54 0.20
CA VAL A 184 -9.20 7.13 -0.89
C VAL A 184 -8.57 8.43 -1.38
N PRO A 185 -8.92 8.94 -2.58
CA PRO A 185 -8.44 10.24 -3.06
C PRO A 185 -8.76 11.38 -2.08
N THR A 186 -7.88 12.36 -2.00
CA THR A 186 -7.97 13.52 -1.09
C THR A 186 -9.29 14.28 -1.19
N SER A 187 -9.87 14.38 -2.39
CA SER A 187 -11.18 15.02 -2.62
C SER A 187 -12.32 14.35 -1.87
N ALA A 188 -12.19 13.08 -1.54
CA ALA A 188 -13.20 12.33 -0.80
C ALA A 188 -13.17 12.59 0.71
N THR A 189 -12.05 13.07 1.26
CA THR A 189 -11.84 13.27 2.71
C THR A 189 -11.82 14.75 3.12
N ALA A 190 -11.53 15.66 2.20
CA ALA A 190 -11.29 17.07 2.50
C ALA A 190 -12.37 17.73 3.38
N LYS A 191 -13.62 17.38 3.15
CA LYS A 191 -14.76 17.95 3.89
C LYS A 191 -14.73 17.63 5.39
N TRP A 192 -14.18 16.48 5.77
CA TRP A 192 -14.20 15.97 7.15
C TRP A 192 -12.82 15.98 7.82
N ALA A 193 -11.79 16.41 7.10
CA ALA A 193 -10.38 16.29 7.52
C ALA A 193 -10.15 16.80 8.95
N GLY A 194 -10.62 18.02 9.28
CA GLY A 194 -10.45 18.60 10.61
C GLY A 194 -11.14 17.79 11.71
N SER A 195 -12.43 17.52 11.54
CA SER A 195 -13.21 16.77 12.53
C SER A 195 -12.74 15.33 12.73
N TRP A 196 -12.13 14.73 11.71
CA TRP A 196 -11.58 13.39 11.79
C TRP A 196 -10.19 13.38 12.46
N ALA A 197 -9.34 14.37 12.14
CA ALA A 197 -8.03 14.48 12.76
C ALA A 197 -8.12 14.66 14.27
N GLU A 198 -9.04 15.48 14.75
CA GLU A 198 -9.28 15.70 16.19
C GLU A 198 -9.65 14.44 16.98
N ARG A 199 -10.14 13.38 16.30
CA ARG A 199 -10.61 12.14 16.92
C ARG A 199 -9.68 10.95 16.79
N ALA A 200 -8.49 11.14 16.24
CA ALA A 200 -7.53 10.06 16.03
C ALA A 200 -6.22 10.36 16.73
N ALA A 201 -5.65 9.39 17.41
CA ALA A 201 -4.33 9.55 18.00
C ALA A 201 -3.23 9.55 16.93
N VAL A 202 -3.43 8.77 15.85
CA VAL A 202 -2.52 8.67 14.71
C VAL A 202 -3.31 8.80 13.41
N LEU A 203 -2.76 9.48 12.42
CA LEU A 203 -3.31 9.54 11.07
C LEU A 203 -2.46 8.72 10.10
N PHE A 204 -3.11 8.08 9.14
CA PHE A 204 -2.49 7.55 7.94
C PHE A 204 -3.21 8.06 6.70
N ASP A 205 -2.48 8.57 5.72
CA ASP A 205 -3.04 8.88 4.41
C ASP A 205 -2.21 8.19 3.32
N ALA A 206 -2.86 7.30 2.55
CA ALA A 206 -2.22 6.57 1.46
C ALA A 206 -1.79 7.49 0.30
N VAL A 207 -2.34 8.69 0.20
CA VAL A 207 -1.97 9.68 -0.79
C VAL A 207 -0.68 10.38 -0.33
N TYR A 208 0.29 10.50 -1.22
CA TYR A 208 1.55 11.21 -1.00
C TYR A 208 1.80 12.34 -1.99
N ASP A 209 0.96 12.45 -3.02
CA ASP A 209 1.01 13.55 -4.00
C ASP A 209 -0.41 13.88 -4.48
N PRO A 210 -0.88 15.17 -4.33
CA PRO A 210 -0.19 16.29 -3.67
C PRO A 210 -0.05 16.10 -2.15
N TRP A 211 1.00 16.70 -1.58
CA TRP A 211 1.25 16.69 -0.14
C TRP A 211 1.57 18.10 0.39
N PRO A 212 1.10 18.51 1.59
CA PRO A 212 0.23 17.73 2.48
C PRO A 212 -1.18 17.58 1.92
N THR A 213 -1.83 16.46 2.28
CA THR A 213 -3.26 16.28 2.01
C THR A 213 -4.10 17.11 2.99
N PRO A 214 -5.40 17.36 2.73
CA PRO A 214 -6.27 18.01 3.70
C PRO A 214 -6.28 17.30 5.07
N LEU A 215 -6.23 15.97 5.09
CA LEU A 215 -6.18 15.19 6.33
C LEU A 215 -4.85 15.42 7.07
N ALA A 216 -3.73 15.35 6.37
CA ALA A 216 -2.42 15.60 6.96
C ALA A 216 -2.25 17.05 7.43
N SER A 217 -2.84 18.02 6.72
CA SER A 217 -2.82 19.44 7.10
C SER A 217 -3.68 19.75 8.33
N ALA A 218 -4.64 18.89 8.65
CA ALA A 218 -5.52 19.05 9.80
C ALA A 218 -4.94 18.41 11.09
N ALA A 219 -3.83 17.70 10.99
CA ALA A 219 -3.16 17.10 12.14
C ALA A 219 -2.62 18.18 13.09
N ASP A 220 -2.71 17.91 14.39
CA ASP A 220 -1.99 18.69 15.38
C ASP A 220 -0.47 18.55 15.18
N PRO A 221 0.35 19.57 15.57
CA PRO A 221 1.81 19.53 15.38
C PRO A 221 2.49 18.29 15.97
N ASP A 222 1.97 17.75 17.07
CA ASP A 222 2.52 16.58 17.76
C ASP A 222 1.82 15.27 17.35
N GLN A 223 0.78 15.34 16.53
CA GLN A 223 0.04 14.16 16.09
C GLN A 223 0.83 13.40 14.99
N PRO A 224 1.16 12.12 15.19
CA PRO A 224 1.86 11.34 14.18
C PRO A 224 1.01 11.16 12.91
N VAL A 225 1.62 11.45 11.75
CA VAL A 225 1.03 11.21 10.44
C VAL A 225 1.91 10.25 9.67
N ILE A 226 1.42 9.04 9.42
CA ILE A 226 2.08 8.08 8.52
C ILE A 226 1.64 8.41 7.10
N THR A 227 2.60 8.49 6.19
CA THR A 227 2.37 8.93 4.81
C THR A 227 2.29 7.75 3.83
N GLY A 228 1.68 7.97 2.69
CA GLY A 228 1.71 7.02 1.58
C GLY A 228 3.14 6.72 1.08
N LEU A 229 4.09 7.66 1.25
CA LEU A 229 5.51 7.41 0.95
C LEU A 229 6.13 6.40 1.91
N GLU A 230 5.77 6.43 3.19
CA GLU A 230 6.26 5.45 4.16
C GLU A 230 5.68 4.07 3.89
N LEU A 231 4.41 3.96 3.50
CA LEU A 231 3.84 2.70 3.02
C LEU A 231 4.57 2.21 1.76
N LEU A 232 4.82 3.10 0.80
CA LEU A 232 5.53 2.78 -0.43
C LEU A 232 6.97 2.30 -0.15
N ALA A 233 7.68 2.96 0.75
CA ALA A 233 9.01 2.53 1.17
C ALA A 233 8.96 1.17 1.88
N GLY A 234 8.04 1.00 2.83
CA GLY A 234 7.89 -0.22 3.61
C GLY A 234 7.62 -1.46 2.75
N GLN A 235 6.72 -1.35 1.78
CA GLN A 235 6.41 -2.45 0.87
C GLN A 235 7.56 -2.74 -0.11
N ALA A 236 8.30 -1.70 -0.53
CA ALA A 236 9.41 -1.83 -1.45
C ALA A 236 10.61 -2.58 -0.84
N VAL A 237 10.82 -2.52 0.47
CA VAL A 237 11.85 -3.29 1.17
C VAL A 237 11.67 -4.78 0.92
N ASP A 238 10.45 -5.31 1.13
CA ASP A 238 10.19 -6.73 0.91
C ASP A 238 10.17 -7.09 -0.57
N GLN A 239 9.62 -6.21 -1.43
CA GLN A 239 9.69 -6.41 -2.88
C GLN A 239 11.13 -6.50 -3.38
N PHE A 240 11.99 -5.59 -2.93
CA PHE A 240 13.39 -5.58 -3.32
C PHE A 240 14.08 -6.89 -2.95
N ARG A 241 13.89 -7.35 -1.72
CA ARG A 241 14.44 -8.63 -1.25
C ARG A 241 13.90 -9.82 -2.05
N LEU A 242 12.59 -9.87 -2.31
CA LEU A 242 11.97 -10.93 -3.10
C LEU A 242 12.52 -10.96 -4.54
N LEU A 243 12.66 -9.80 -5.18
CA LEU A 243 13.11 -9.70 -6.57
C LEU A 243 14.60 -9.94 -6.74
N THR A 244 15.44 -9.51 -5.78
CA THR A 244 16.91 -9.48 -5.97
C THR A 244 17.68 -10.44 -5.06
N GLY A 245 17.07 -10.89 -3.96
CA GLY A 245 17.77 -11.58 -2.89
C GLY A 245 18.66 -10.68 -2.01
N CYS A 246 18.71 -9.37 -2.31
CA CYS A 246 19.53 -8.39 -1.58
C CYS A 246 18.66 -7.55 -0.62
N GLU A 247 19.32 -6.84 0.31
CA GLU A 247 18.64 -6.00 1.27
C GLU A 247 18.58 -4.53 0.81
N LEU A 248 17.50 -3.86 1.17
CA LEU A 248 17.32 -2.42 1.08
C LEU A 248 16.66 -1.97 2.38
N SER A 249 17.26 -1.02 3.08
CA SER A 249 16.67 -0.52 4.32
C SER A 249 15.45 0.35 4.06
N PHE A 250 14.56 0.43 5.06
CA PHE A 250 13.40 1.32 5.00
C PHE A 250 13.80 2.79 4.76
N GLN A 251 14.89 3.25 5.42
CA GLN A 251 15.35 4.63 5.30
C GLN A 251 15.91 4.92 3.91
N GLU A 252 16.65 4.00 3.30
CA GLU A 252 17.14 4.15 1.93
C GLU A 252 15.99 4.20 0.92
N ALA A 253 14.99 3.32 1.08
CA ALA A 253 13.79 3.30 0.25
C ALA A 253 13.00 4.61 0.37
N LEU A 254 12.77 5.09 1.60
CA LEU A 254 12.06 6.34 1.86
C LEU A 254 12.82 7.56 1.31
N SER A 255 14.12 7.61 1.51
CA SER A 255 14.97 8.70 0.99
C SER A 255 14.95 8.77 -0.53
N ALA A 256 15.02 7.61 -1.20
CA ALA A 256 14.95 7.55 -2.67
C ALA A 256 13.60 8.02 -3.21
N ALA A 257 12.48 7.61 -2.59
CA ALA A 257 11.15 8.06 -2.95
C ALA A 257 10.96 9.56 -2.75
N THR A 258 11.42 10.09 -1.61
CA THR A 258 11.33 11.51 -1.26
C THR A 258 12.12 12.36 -2.25
N ALA A 259 13.37 12.00 -2.54
CA ALA A 259 14.23 12.72 -3.47
C ALA A 259 13.62 12.78 -4.89
N GLU A 260 13.07 11.69 -5.37
CA GLU A 260 12.40 11.66 -6.68
C GLU A 260 11.14 12.53 -6.70
N LEU A 261 10.30 12.46 -5.64
CA LEU A 261 9.10 13.30 -5.56
C LEU A 261 9.45 14.79 -5.55
N GLU A 262 10.47 15.19 -4.79
CA GLU A 262 10.95 16.56 -4.76
C GLU A 262 11.53 17.00 -6.12
N ALA A 263 12.25 16.13 -6.81
CA ALA A 263 12.77 16.41 -8.14
C ALA A 263 11.65 16.70 -9.14
N ARG A 264 10.58 15.88 -9.13
CA ARG A 264 9.41 16.08 -9.99
C ARG A 264 8.65 17.37 -9.71
N ARG A 265 8.62 17.81 -8.45
CA ARG A 265 7.97 19.09 -8.07
C ARG A 265 8.74 20.33 -8.50
N ARG A 266 10.04 20.18 -8.79
CA ARG A 266 10.91 21.27 -9.28
C ARG A 266 10.95 21.37 -10.80
N SER A 267 10.57 20.34 -11.53
CA SER A 267 10.51 20.26 -12.99
C SER A 267 9.17 20.78 -13.53
#